data_169c0a2284025ebd0721fc5c9f77e80b
#
_entry.id   169c0a2284025ebd0721fc5c9f77e80b
#
_cell.length_a   1.000
_cell.length_b   1.000
_cell.length_c   1.000
_cell.angle_alpha   90.00
_cell.angle_beta   90.00
_cell.angle_gamma   90.00
#
_symmetry.space_group_name_H-M   'P 1'
#
loop_
_entity.id
_entity.type
_entity.pdbx_description
1 polymer ?
#
loop_
_entity_poly.entity_id
_entity_poly.type
_entity_poly.pdbx_seq_one_letter_code
_entity_poly.pdbx_strand_id
1 'polypeptide(L)'
;MNLPRRAIAPLAERGRFFAAVIETGSHAESLARVAAGTADCAAIDCVTHALLVRHRPATVARTRILEHTGLAPSLPFVTARGTDQATAALMRAAIIEAAADPALAESREALFLAGAIAAEPDDYAVVIDNERQARELGYGELR
;
A
#
# COMPACT_ATOMS: atom_id res chain seq x y z
N MET A 1 3.51 -6.47 0.87
CA MET A 1 5.01 -6.29 0.76
C MET A 1 5.59 -6.75 -0.59
N ASN A 2 4.77 -7.14 -1.57
CA ASN A 2 5.26 -7.72 -2.83
C ASN A 2 5.95 -6.69 -3.76
N LEU A 3 5.38 -5.48 -3.89
CA LEU A 3 5.96 -4.43 -4.73
C LEU A 3 7.37 -3.99 -4.28
N PRO A 4 7.62 -3.66 -2.99
CA PRO A 4 8.97 -3.34 -2.52
C PRO A 4 9.95 -4.49 -2.74
N ARG A 5 9.54 -5.74 -2.49
CA ARG A 5 10.40 -6.92 -2.76
C ARG A 5 10.82 -6.98 -4.23
N ARG A 6 9.87 -6.78 -5.15
CA ARG A 6 10.16 -6.78 -6.59
C ARG A 6 11.12 -5.66 -6.99
N ALA A 7 10.96 -4.45 -6.42
CA ALA A 7 11.83 -3.32 -6.69
C ALA A 7 13.26 -3.56 -6.18
N ILE A 8 13.42 -4.20 -5.02
CA ILE A 8 14.71 -4.46 -4.38
C ILE A 8 15.40 -5.71 -4.94
N ALA A 9 14.66 -6.70 -5.41
CA ALA A 9 15.19 -7.98 -5.85
C ALA A 9 16.41 -7.89 -6.81
N PRO A 10 16.45 -6.97 -7.80
CA PRO A 10 17.60 -6.82 -8.67
C PRO A 10 18.88 -6.29 -7.98
N LEU A 11 18.71 -5.69 -6.80
CA LEU A 11 19.79 -5.09 -6.01
C LEU A 11 20.29 -6.03 -4.91
N ALA A 12 19.58 -7.15 -4.69
CA ALA A 12 19.92 -8.10 -3.64
C ALA A 12 21.12 -8.97 -4.06
N GLU A 13 22.08 -9.11 -3.17
CA GLU A 13 23.21 -10.00 -3.33
C GLU A 13 23.00 -11.29 -2.54
N ARG A 14 23.07 -12.45 -3.21
CA ARG A 14 22.84 -13.77 -2.59
C ARG A 14 21.51 -13.86 -1.83
N GLY A 15 20.47 -13.21 -2.36
CA GLY A 15 19.14 -13.18 -1.78
C GLY A 15 19.01 -12.28 -0.54
N ARG A 16 19.94 -11.37 -0.30
CA ARG A 16 19.91 -10.41 0.81
C ARG A 16 20.17 -8.99 0.31
N PHE A 17 19.44 -8.03 0.84
CA PHE A 17 19.66 -6.60 0.61
C PHE A 17 19.81 -5.84 1.93
N PHE A 18 18.98 -6.15 2.91
CA PHE A 18 19.02 -5.50 4.22
C PHE A 18 19.87 -6.27 5.23
N ALA A 19 20.54 -5.55 6.12
CA ALA A 19 21.21 -6.14 7.29
C ALA A 19 20.19 -6.67 8.31
N ALA A 20 19.07 -5.94 8.48
CA ALA A 20 17.97 -6.31 9.36
C ALA A 20 16.64 -5.77 8.82
N VAL A 21 15.55 -6.44 9.17
CA VAL A 21 14.18 -6.01 8.87
C VAL A 21 13.41 -5.90 10.18
N ILE A 22 12.69 -4.80 10.35
CA ILE A 22 11.92 -4.50 11.56
C ILE A 22 10.44 -4.45 11.19
N GLU A 23 9.62 -5.24 11.86
CA GLU A 23 8.17 -5.14 11.80
C GLU A 23 7.68 -4.09 12.79
N THR A 24 7.11 -3.00 12.29
CA THR A 24 6.71 -1.85 13.10
C THR A 24 5.22 -1.80 13.41
N GLY A 25 4.43 -2.62 12.73
CA GLY A 25 2.97 -2.65 12.87
C GLY A 25 2.21 -1.54 12.14
N SER A 26 2.86 -0.44 11.71
CA SER A 26 2.21 0.61 10.93
C SER A 26 3.16 1.41 10.05
N HIS A 27 2.65 1.98 8.96
CA HIS A 27 3.40 2.90 8.10
C HIS A 27 3.86 4.16 8.86
N ALA A 28 3.03 4.67 9.77
CA ALA A 28 3.36 5.85 10.58
C ALA A 28 4.56 5.58 11.50
N GLU A 29 4.60 4.41 12.16
CA GLU A 29 5.73 3.99 13.00
C GLU A 29 6.98 3.73 12.15
N SER A 30 6.83 3.10 10.98
CA SER A 30 7.94 2.89 10.04
C SER A 30 8.58 4.21 9.64
N LEU A 31 7.77 5.20 9.26
CA LEU A 31 8.27 6.53 8.88
C LEU A 31 8.93 7.26 10.06
N ALA A 32 8.36 7.14 11.27
CA ALA A 32 8.92 7.73 12.49
C ALA A 32 10.30 7.16 12.81
N ARG A 33 10.52 5.85 12.62
CA ARG A 33 11.84 5.21 12.78
C ARG A 33 12.88 5.71 11.79
N VAL A 34 12.48 5.90 10.52
CA VAL A 34 13.37 6.50 9.52
C VAL A 34 13.70 7.95 9.90
N ALA A 35 12.70 8.74 10.29
CA ALA A 35 12.89 10.11 10.74
C ALA A 35 13.79 10.24 12.01
N ALA A 36 13.76 9.23 12.87
CA ALA A 36 14.60 9.15 14.07
C ALA A 36 16.01 8.59 13.79
N GLY A 37 16.28 8.05 12.58
CA GLY A 37 17.55 7.41 12.24
C GLY A 37 17.74 6.02 12.86
N THR A 38 16.65 5.37 13.30
CA THR A 38 16.66 4.00 13.84
C THR A 38 16.31 2.95 12.78
N ALA A 39 16.01 3.38 11.56
CA ALA A 39 15.93 2.59 10.35
C ALA A 39 16.41 3.43 9.17
N ASP A 40 17.05 2.81 8.18
CA ASP A 40 17.62 3.50 7.02
C ASP A 40 16.54 3.83 5.97
N CYS A 41 15.57 2.95 5.80
CA CYS A 41 14.45 3.14 4.86
C CYS A 41 13.20 2.37 5.30
N ALA A 42 12.07 2.70 4.68
CA ALA A 42 10.80 2.01 4.87
C ALA A 42 9.97 2.02 3.59
N ALA A 43 9.15 1.00 3.38
CA ALA A 43 8.13 0.99 2.34
C ALA A 43 6.82 1.53 2.91
N ILE A 44 6.34 2.63 2.34
CA ILE A 44 5.15 3.34 2.82
C ILE A 44 4.11 3.37 1.70
N ASP A 45 2.88 3.07 2.03
CA ASP A 45 1.73 3.26 1.13
C ASP A 45 1.58 4.73 0.73
N CYS A 46 1.32 5.00 -0.55
CA CYS A 46 1.31 6.36 -1.08
C CYS A 46 0.19 7.23 -0.50
N VAL A 47 -1.00 6.67 -0.24
CA VAL A 47 -2.11 7.40 0.39
C VAL A 47 -1.78 7.70 1.84
N THR A 48 -1.27 6.71 2.58
CA THR A 48 -0.79 6.91 3.95
C THR A 48 0.31 7.97 4.01
N HIS A 49 1.29 7.94 3.08
CA HIS A 49 2.31 8.98 3.00
C HIS A 49 1.71 10.37 2.80
N ALA A 50 0.76 10.53 1.86
CA ALA A 50 0.08 11.80 1.62
C ALA A 50 -0.70 12.29 2.84
N LEU A 51 -1.39 11.40 3.56
CA LEU A 51 -2.05 11.73 4.84
C LEU A 51 -1.04 12.17 5.92
N LEU A 52 0.12 11.51 6.00
CA LEU A 52 1.18 11.91 6.94
C LEU A 52 1.79 13.27 6.57
N VAL A 53 1.95 13.58 5.29
CA VAL A 53 2.35 14.94 4.83
C VAL A 53 1.36 15.98 5.32
N ARG A 54 0.06 15.70 5.21
CA ARG A 54 -1.01 16.63 5.64
C ARG A 54 -1.09 16.79 7.15
N HIS A 55 -1.00 15.70 7.91
CA HIS A 55 -1.34 15.67 9.33
C HIS A 55 -0.13 15.58 10.27
N ARG A 56 1.05 15.17 9.77
CA ARG A 56 2.31 15.03 10.53
C ARG A 56 3.52 15.54 9.74
N PRO A 57 3.47 16.79 9.22
CA PRO A 57 4.51 17.32 8.33
C PRO A 57 5.91 17.32 8.97
N ALA A 58 6.01 17.55 10.26
CA ALA A 58 7.30 17.55 10.96
C ALA A 58 8.03 16.19 10.92
N THR A 59 7.29 15.08 10.94
CA THR A 59 7.89 13.74 10.79
C THR A 59 8.36 13.52 9.35
N VAL A 60 7.52 13.88 8.37
CA VAL A 60 7.83 13.68 6.95
C VAL A 60 9.00 14.56 6.51
N ALA A 61 9.10 15.79 6.99
CA ALA A 61 10.19 16.73 6.64
C ALA A 61 11.60 16.19 6.96
N ARG A 62 11.72 15.16 7.82
CA ARG A 62 12.99 14.51 8.16
C ARG A 62 13.29 13.28 7.28
N THR A 63 12.47 13.04 6.29
CA THR A 63 12.58 11.90 5.36
C THR A 63 12.55 12.39 3.91
N ARG A 64 12.92 11.53 2.99
CA ARG A 64 12.78 11.77 1.55
C ARG A 64 12.33 10.51 0.85
N ILE A 65 11.58 10.66 -0.22
CA ILE A 65 11.24 9.54 -1.11
C ILE A 65 12.53 9.15 -1.86
N LEU A 66 12.86 7.87 -1.84
CA LEU A 66 13.99 7.30 -2.58
C LEU A 66 13.56 6.85 -3.96
N GLU A 67 12.42 6.13 -4.04
CA GLU A 67 11.92 5.51 -5.25
C GLU A 67 10.42 5.25 -5.12
N HIS A 68 9.73 5.17 -6.24
CA HIS A 68 8.35 4.71 -6.33
C HIS A 68 8.31 3.30 -6.92
N THR A 69 7.53 2.41 -6.31
CA THR A 69 7.26 1.10 -6.90
C THR A 69 6.33 1.23 -8.10
N GLY A 70 6.22 0.17 -8.90
CA GLY A 70 5.18 0.09 -9.93
C GLY A 70 3.78 0.28 -9.34
N LEU A 71 2.84 0.71 -10.18
CA LEU A 71 1.44 0.88 -9.77
C LEU A 71 0.77 -0.47 -9.49
N ALA A 72 -0.10 -0.47 -8.51
CA ALA A 72 -1.01 -1.57 -8.20
C ALA A 72 -2.37 -0.98 -7.83
N PRO A 73 -3.45 -1.76 -7.95
CA PRO A 73 -4.76 -1.34 -7.48
C PRO A 73 -4.74 -0.96 -6.00
N SER A 74 -5.61 -0.03 -5.63
CA SER A 74 -5.87 0.31 -4.23
C SER A 74 -6.31 -0.91 -3.44
N LEU A 75 -6.16 -0.86 -2.12
CA LEU A 75 -6.65 -1.92 -1.23
C LEU A 75 -8.15 -2.12 -1.43
N PRO A 76 -8.62 -3.37 -1.64
CA PRO A 76 -10.04 -3.62 -1.86
C PRO A 76 -10.84 -3.51 -0.57
N PHE A 77 -12.10 -3.09 -0.68
CA PHE A 77 -13.10 -3.40 0.34
C PHE A 77 -13.40 -4.89 0.28
N VAL A 78 -13.42 -5.55 1.41
CA VAL A 78 -13.67 -6.99 1.50
C VAL A 78 -14.80 -7.28 2.47
N THR A 79 -15.51 -8.37 2.26
CA THR A 79 -16.53 -8.90 3.17
C THR A 79 -16.22 -10.35 3.55
N ALA A 80 -16.93 -10.89 4.52
CA ALA A 80 -16.74 -12.26 4.94
C ALA A 80 -17.06 -13.25 3.81
N ARG A 81 -16.35 -14.38 3.75
CA ARG A 81 -16.57 -15.42 2.73
C ARG A 81 -18.00 -15.98 2.72
N GLY A 82 -18.66 -15.96 3.87
CA GLY A 82 -20.05 -16.43 4.01
C GLY A 82 -21.13 -15.39 3.68
N THR A 83 -20.75 -14.16 3.29
CA THR A 83 -21.73 -13.15 2.86
C THR A 83 -22.37 -13.60 1.57
N ASP A 84 -23.71 -13.64 1.55
CA ASP A 84 -24.45 -14.02 0.35
C ASP A 84 -24.25 -12.99 -0.78
N GLN A 85 -24.45 -13.47 -2.01
CA GLN A 85 -24.17 -12.67 -3.21
C GLN A 85 -25.05 -11.41 -3.30
N ALA A 86 -26.30 -11.47 -2.86
CA ALA A 86 -27.20 -10.32 -2.91
C ALA A 86 -26.74 -9.21 -1.95
N THR A 87 -26.39 -9.59 -0.72
CA THR A 87 -25.81 -8.66 0.27
C THR A 87 -24.48 -8.07 -0.22
N ALA A 88 -23.59 -8.89 -0.78
CA ALA A 88 -22.31 -8.40 -1.33
C ALA A 88 -22.53 -7.41 -2.50
N ALA A 89 -23.50 -7.67 -3.36
CA ALA A 89 -23.86 -6.78 -4.47
C ALA A 89 -24.43 -5.44 -3.96
N LEU A 90 -25.28 -5.47 -2.95
CA LEU A 90 -25.81 -4.25 -2.30
C LEU A 90 -24.70 -3.42 -1.66
N MET A 91 -23.79 -4.04 -0.94
CA MET A 91 -22.65 -3.35 -0.32
C MET A 91 -21.76 -2.70 -1.38
N ARG A 92 -21.48 -3.41 -2.48
CA ARG A 92 -20.68 -2.87 -3.60
C ARG A 92 -21.37 -1.65 -4.22
N ALA A 93 -22.65 -1.75 -4.52
CA ALA A 93 -23.43 -0.65 -5.08
C ALA A 93 -23.45 0.57 -4.16
N ALA A 94 -23.69 0.37 -2.87
CA ALA A 94 -23.69 1.44 -1.88
C ALA A 94 -22.34 2.16 -1.75
N ILE A 95 -21.22 1.43 -1.79
CA ILE A 95 -19.86 2.03 -1.76
C ILE A 95 -19.61 2.86 -3.01
N ILE A 96 -19.96 2.34 -4.19
CA ILE A 96 -19.78 3.07 -5.46
C ILE A 96 -20.65 4.33 -5.50
N GLU A 97 -21.90 4.23 -5.08
CA GLU A 97 -22.83 5.35 -5.00
C GLU A 97 -22.33 6.41 -4.00
N ALA A 98 -21.93 6.02 -2.79
CA ALA A 98 -21.37 6.94 -1.80
C ALA A 98 -20.09 7.62 -2.33
N ALA A 99 -19.25 6.89 -3.05
CA ALA A 99 -18.03 7.45 -3.66
C ALA A 99 -18.33 8.44 -4.81
N ALA A 100 -19.52 8.40 -5.39
CA ALA A 100 -19.97 9.34 -6.42
C ALA A 100 -20.82 10.51 -5.86
N ASP A 101 -21.29 10.43 -4.62
CA ASP A 101 -22.19 11.42 -4.01
C ASP A 101 -21.48 12.78 -3.84
N PRO A 102 -22.00 13.87 -4.46
CA PRO A 102 -21.47 15.22 -4.28
C PRO A 102 -21.44 15.68 -2.80
N ALA A 103 -22.39 15.24 -1.99
CA ALA A 103 -22.46 15.58 -0.57
C ALA A 103 -21.26 15.06 0.23
N LEU A 104 -20.55 14.04 -0.28
CA LEU A 104 -19.35 13.45 0.34
C LEU A 104 -18.05 13.94 -0.30
N ALA A 105 -18.07 14.97 -1.14
CA ALA A 105 -16.90 15.47 -1.85
C ALA A 105 -15.76 15.88 -0.90
N GLU A 106 -16.08 16.62 0.16
CA GLU A 106 -15.10 17.06 1.16
C GLU A 106 -14.46 15.85 1.89
N SER A 107 -15.27 14.86 2.26
CA SER A 107 -14.76 13.65 2.91
C SER A 107 -13.84 12.84 1.98
N ARG A 108 -14.20 12.74 0.69
CA ARG A 108 -13.34 12.08 -0.30
C ARG A 108 -12.01 12.80 -0.48
N GLU A 109 -12.04 14.12 -0.57
CA GLU A 109 -10.83 14.94 -0.69
C GLU A 109 -9.93 14.78 0.55
N ALA A 110 -10.53 14.77 1.74
CA ALA A 110 -9.80 14.55 2.98
C ALA A 110 -9.08 13.20 3.02
N LEU A 111 -9.66 12.18 2.40
CA LEU A 111 -9.14 10.80 2.31
C LEU A 111 -8.29 10.54 1.06
N PHE A 112 -8.10 11.51 0.17
CA PHE A 112 -7.49 11.33 -1.17
C PHE A 112 -8.21 10.26 -2.01
N LEU A 113 -9.52 10.15 -1.87
CA LEU A 113 -10.35 9.18 -2.56
C LEU A 113 -10.97 9.81 -3.81
N ALA A 114 -10.52 9.43 -5.00
CA ALA A 114 -11.07 9.94 -6.25
C ALA A 114 -12.43 9.32 -6.60
N GLY A 115 -12.69 8.10 -6.18
CA GLY A 115 -13.92 7.35 -6.45
C GLY A 115 -13.79 5.89 -6.03
N ALA A 116 -14.79 5.09 -6.35
CA ALA A 116 -14.76 3.64 -6.18
C ALA A 116 -15.21 2.95 -7.47
N ILE A 117 -14.59 1.84 -7.79
CA ILE A 117 -14.93 1.01 -8.96
C ILE A 117 -15.14 -0.43 -8.52
N ALA A 118 -15.94 -1.18 -9.26
CA ALA A 118 -15.98 -2.62 -9.12
C ALA A 118 -14.62 -3.18 -9.62
N ALA A 119 -13.99 -3.97 -8.80
CA ALA A 119 -12.75 -4.64 -9.15
C ALA A 119 -12.98 -6.16 -9.19
N GLU A 120 -12.31 -6.82 -10.12
CA GLU A 120 -12.30 -8.27 -10.25
C GLU A 120 -10.98 -8.84 -9.70
N PRO A 121 -10.93 -10.12 -9.31
CA PRO A 121 -9.71 -10.74 -8.79
C PRO A 121 -8.49 -10.59 -9.71
N ASP A 122 -8.70 -10.61 -11.02
CA ASP A 122 -7.64 -10.48 -12.02
C ASP A 122 -6.99 -9.10 -12.05
N ASP A 123 -7.69 -8.06 -11.61
CA ASP A 123 -7.11 -6.72 -11.48
C ASP A 123 -5.95 -6.69 -10.47
N TYR A 124 -5.94 -7.64 -9.53
CA TYR A 124 -4.89 -7.80 -8.51
C TYR A 124 -3.78 -8.78 -8.91
N ALA A 125 -3.84 -9.38 -10.09
CA ALA A 125 -2.82 -10.31 -10.58
C ALA A 125 -1.40 -9.71 -10.53
N VAL A 126 -1.27 -8.40 -10.77
CA VAL A 126 0.00 -7.66 -10.68
C VAL A 126 0.68 -7.83 -9.30
N VAL A 127 -0.07 -7.96 -8.22
CA VAL A 127 0.48 -8.15 -6.87
C VAL A 127 1.11 -9.53 -6.73
N ILE A 128 0.45 -10.56 -7.26
CA ILE A 128 0.94 -11.95 -7.29
C ILE A 128 2.14 -12.09 -8.23
N ASP A 129 2.08 -11.44 -9.39
CA ASP A 129 3.17 -11.42 -10.35
C ASP A 129 4.44 -10.76 -9.79
N ASN A 130 4.32 -9.68 -9.05
CA ASN A 130 5.46 -9.06 -8.36
C ASN A 130 6.09 -10.00 -7.33
N GLU A 131 5.28 -10.79 -6.61
CA GLU A 131 5.80 -11.82 -5.69
C GLU A 131 6.55 -12.90 -6.43
N ARG A 132 5.96 -13.44 -7.51
CA ARG A 132 6.58 -14.47 -8.35
C ARG A 132 7.92 -13.99 -8.90
N GLN A 133 7.96 -12.81 -9.52
CA GLN A 133 9.17 -12.23 -10.09
C GLN A 133 10.26 -11.97 -9.05
N ALA A 134 9.91 -11.52 -7.84
CA ALA A 134 10.87 -11.39 -6.76
C ALA A 134 11.48 -12.73 -6.35
N ARG A 135 10.67 -13.80 -6.29
CA ARG A 135 11.13 -15.18 -6.02
C ARG A 135 12.05 -15.72 -7.12
N GLU A 136 11.70 -15.49 -8.39
CA GLU A 136 12.51 -15.88 -9.55
C GLU A 136 13.90 -15.22 -9.54
N LEU A 137 13.98 -13.99 -9.02
CA LEU A 137 15.24 -13.27 -8.79
C LEU A 137 15.97 -13.68 -7.50
N GLY A 138 15.50 -14.72 -6.80
CA GLY A 138 16.12 -15.20 -5.56
C GLY A 138 15.82 -14.36 -4.31
N TYR A 139 14.84 -13.43 -4.38
CA TYR A 139 14.48 -12.54 -3.26
C TYR A 139 13.03 -12.77 -2.82
N GLY A 140 12.73 -13.97 -2.32
CA GLY A 140 11.38 -14.37 -1.88
C GLY A 140 10.91 -13.73 -0.57
N GLU A 141 11.82 -13.22 0.24
CA GLU A 141 11.56 -12.57 1.54
C GLU A 141 12.38 -11.30 1.67
N LEU A 142 11.88 -10.34 2.47
CA LEU A 142 12.67 -9.17 2.85
C LEU A 142 13.75 -9.57 3.85
N ARG A 143 15.01 -9.47 3.44
CA ARG A 143 16.16 -9.79 4.29
C ARG A 143 17.46 -9.22 3.72
#